data_4547330ba7d14eab3e03db95db38a603
#
_entry.id   4547330ba7d14eab3e03db95db38a603
#
_cell.length_a   1.000
_cell.length_b   1.000
_cell.length_c   1.000
_cell.angle_alpha   90.00
_cell.angle_beta   90.00
_cell.angle_gamma   90.00
#
_symmetry.space_group_name_H-M   'P 1'
#
loop_
_entity.id
_entity.type
_entity.pdbx_description
1 polymer ?
#
loop_
_entity_poly.entity_id
_entity_poly.type
_entity_poly.pdbx_seq_one_letter_code
_entity_poly.pdbx_strand_id
1 'polypeptide(L)'
;MTVDLDWENLGFNYRKLPFRYISYFKDGKWDEGQLTEDATLHISEASPALHYGQEAFEGLKAYRTKDGSIQLFRPDENAKRLQRTADRLLMPEVPVDKFVDACKQVVRANEEYVPPYGTGATLYLRPLLIGVGDIIGVHPADEYIFTIFAMPVGNYFKGGLVPTNFLIQDEYDRAAPHGTGAAKVGGNY
;
A
#
# COMPACT_ATOMS: atom_id res chain seq x y z
N MET A 1 -10.89 9.73 20.37
CA MET A 1 -12.24 10.07 19.83
C MET A 1 -12.16 9.83 18.32
N THR A 2 -13.20 9.30 17.68
CA THR A 2 -13.24 9.18 16.22
C THR A 2 -13.69 10.50 15.61
N VAL A 3 -13.18 10.79 14.40
CA VAL A 3 -13.61 11.94 13.60
C VAL A 3 -15.08 11.75 13.20
N ASP A 4 -15.82 12.85 13.09
CA ASP A 4 -17.21 12.82 12.60
C ASP A 4 -17.21 12.65 11.08
N LEU A 5 -17.43 11.44 10.62
CA LEU A 5 -17.53 11.06 9.22
C LEU A 5 -18.77 10.17 9.00
N ASP A 6 -19.38 10.26 7.82
CA ASP A 6 -20.42 9.34 7.41
C ASP A 6 -19.82 7.97 7.06
N TRP A 7 -19.56 7.16 8.11
CA TRP A 7 -18.88 5.88 8.01
C TRP A 7 -19.62 4.84 7.18
N GLU A 8 -20.94 4.92 7.13
CA GLU A 8 -21.78 3.94 6.41
C GLU A 8 -21.79 4.18 4.90
N ASN A 9 -21.56 5.42 4.48
CA ASN A 9 -21.56 5.82 3.07
C ASN A 9 -20.17 6.08 2.49
N LEU A 10 -19.12 5.63 3.16
CA LEU A 10 -17.76 5.72 2.62
C LEU A 10 -17.65 4.89 1.33
N GLY A 11 -17.02 5.52 0.30
CA GLY A 11 -16.56 4.83 -0.91
C GLY A 11 -15.09 4.41 -0.78
N PHE A 12 -14.43 4.27 -1.94
CA PHE A 12 -13.00 3.97 -2.05
C PHE A 12 -12.21 5.16 -2.65
N ASN A 13 -12.74 6.37 -2.49
CA ASN A 13 -12.09 7.59 -2.98
C ASN A 13 -10.94 8.00 -2.05
N TYR A 14 -9.85 8.49 -2.64
CA TYR A 14 -8.71 8.98 -1.88
C TYR A 14 -9.14 10.08 -0.90
N ARG A 15 -8.78 9.89 0.35
CA ARG A 15 -8.91 10.87 1.43
C ARG A 15 -7.56 11.04 2.11
N LYS A 16 -7.01 12.24 2.02
CA LYS A 16 -5.76 12.56 2.71
C LYS A 16 -5.99 12.52 4.22
N LEU A 17 -5.18 11.72 4.93
CA LEU A 17 -5.06 11.74 6.38
C LEU A 17 -3.84 12.56 6.81
N PRO A 18 -3.75 12.96 8.10
CA PRO A 18 -2.64 13.76 8.60
C PRO A 18 -1.27 13.11 8.39
N PHE A 19 -1.14 11.82 8.73
CA PHE A 19 0.16 11.16 8.77
C PHE A 19 0.27 9.99 7.81
N ARG A 20 1.47 9.84 7.25
CA ARG A 20 1.96 8.67 6.51
C ARG A 20 3.38 8.35 6.95
N TYR A 21 3.84 7.13 6.66
CA TYR A 21 5.21 6.72 6.88
C TYR A 21 6.00 6.83 5.59
N ILE A 22 7.27 7.25 5.67
CA ILE A 22 8.22 7.25 4.56
C ILE A 22 9.59 6.79 5.03
N SER A 23 10.27 6.01 4.21
CA SER A 23 11.63 5.51 4.41
C SER A 23 12.34 5.46 3.08
N TYR A 24 13.64 5.74 3.08
CA TYR A 24 14.47 5.79 1.89
C TYR A 24 15.51 4.67 1.93
N PHE A 25 15.74 4.04 0.77
CA PHE A 25 16.87 3.15 0.55
C PHE A 25 17.91 3.88 -0.26
N LYS A 26 19.09 3.99 0.31
CA LYS A 26 20.24 4.64 -0.32
C LYS A 26 21.54 4.02 0.19
N ASP A 27 22.57 3.98 -0.66
CA ASP A 27 23.87 3.40 -0.32
C ASP A 27 23.77 1.96 0.26
N GLY A 28 22.86 1.16 -0.32
CA GLY A 28 22.67 -0.25 0.02
C GLY A 28 21.91 -0.51 1.32
N LYS A 29 21.28 0.48 1.94
CA LYS A 29 20.55 0.33 3.21
C LYS A 29 19.28 1.17 3.30
N TRP A 30 18.34 0.70 4.09
CA TRP A 30 17.19 1.47 4.53
C TRP A 30 17.58 2.42 5.68
N ASP A 31 17.06 3.65 5.66
CA ASP A 31 17.07 4.53 6.84
C ASP A 31 16.06 4.04 7.90
N GLU A 32 15.99 4.72 9.06
CA GLU A 32 15.01 4.38 10.10
C GLU A 32 13.55 4.60 9.65
N GLY A 33 13.33 5.53 8.73
CA GLY A 33 12.02 5.99 8.32
C GLY A 33 11.34 6.89 9.35
N GLN A 34 10.29 7.57 8.94
CA GLN A 34 9.60 8.51 9.79
C GLN A 34 8.13 8.72 9.38
N LEU A 35 7.33 9.21 10.31
CA LEU A 35 6.01 9.78 9.99
C LEU A 35 6.19 11.18 9.38
N THR A 36 5.35 11.52 8.40
CA THR A 36 5.31 12.83 7.77
C THR A 36 3.88 13.23 7.45
N GLU A 37 3.60 14.53 7.42
CA GLU A 37 2.33 15.11 6.96
C GLU A 37 2.33 15.42 5.46
N ASP A 38 3.51 15.41 4.83
CA ASP A 38 3.63 15.66 3.40
C ASP A 38 3.07 14.47 2.59
N ALA A 39 2.03 14.72 1.82
CA ALA A 39 1.37 13.73 0.96
C ALA A 39 1.98 13.63 -0.43
N THR A 40 3.01 14.41 -0.71
CA THR A 40 3.67 14.46 -2.01
C THR A 40 4.95 13.64 -1.97
N LEU A 41 5.17 12.85 -3.01
CA LEU A 41 6.46 12.20 -3.25
C LEU A 41 7.26 13.09 -4.19
N HIS A 42 8.39 13.58 -3.71
CA HIS A 42 9.33 14.38 -4.50
C HIS A 42 10.33 13.43 -5.16
N ILE A 43 10.14 13.18 -6.44
CA ILE A 43 10.97 12.26 -7.23
C ILE A 43 11.44 12.94 -8.52
N SER A 44 12.56 12.49 -9.07
CA SER A 44 13.05 12.94 -10.36
C SER A 44 12.11 12.55 -11.49
N GLU A 45 12.02 13.37 -12.53
CA GLU A 45 11.33 13.02 -13.78
C GLU A 45 11.93 11.80 -14.47
N ALA A 46 13.21 11.46 -14.17
CA ALA A 46 13.92 10.30 -14.69
C ALA A 46 13.74 9.03 -13.83
N SER A 47 12.89 9.06 -12.82
CA SER A 47 12.70 7.91 -11.90
C SER A 47 12.22 6.65 -12.61
N PRO A 48 12.84 5.47 -12.39
CA PRO A 48 12.45 4.22 -13.02
C PRO A 48 11.00 3.81 -12.78
N ALA A 49 10.40 4.21 -11.66
CA ALA A 49 8.97 4.00 -11.42
C ALA A 49 8.09 4.64 -12.49
N LEU A 50 8.46 5.83 -13.01
CA LEU A 50 7.69 6.56 -14.01
C LEU A 50 7.84 5.99 -15.43
N HIS A 51 9.02 5.47 -15.77
CA HIS A 51 9.35 5.06 -17.13
C HIS A 51 9.22 3.56 -17.36
N TYR A 52 9.52 2.76 -16.34
CA TYR A 52 9.61 1.30 -16.46
C TYR A 52 8.70 0.57 -15.48
N GLY A 53 7.87 1.30 -14.69
CA GLY A 53 6.96 0.70 -13.73
C GLY A 53 7.68 -0.09 -12.64
N GLN A 54 8.90 0.32 -12.25
CA GLN A 54 9.63 -0.33 -11.15
C GLN A 54 8.98 0.06 -9.82
N GLU A 55 7.86 -0.59 -9.54
CA GLU A 55 7.03 -0.37 -8.35
C GLU A 55 6.39 -1.66 -7.87
N ALA A 56 6.16 -1.73 -6.57
CA ALA A 56 5.42 -2.79 -5.91
C ALA A 56 4.52 -2.20 -4.83
N PHE A 57 3.31 -2.74 -4.65
CA PHE A 57 2.42 -2.22 -3.62
C PHE A 57 1.73 -3.33 -2.85
N GLU A 58 1.19 -2.96 -1.69
CA GLU A 58 0.38 -3.83 -0.85
C GLU A 58 -0.94 -3.17 -0.48
N GLY A 59 -1.83 -3.96 0.04
CA GLY A 59 -3.08 -3.48 0.61
C GLY A 59 -3.48 -4.35 1.78
N LEU A 60 -3.69 -3.71 2.93
CA LEU A 60 -4.18 -4.35 4.15
C LEU A 60 -5.08 -3.37 4.90
N LYS A 61 -5.74 -3.85 5.94
CA LYS A 61 -6.73 -3.08 6.68
C LYS A 61 -6.50 -3.14 8.17
N ALA A 62 -6.77 -2.04 8.86
CA ALA A 62 -6.91 -2.00 10.30
C ALA A 62 -8.40 -1.94 10.67
N TYR A 63 -8.74 -2.64 11.74
CA TYR A 63 -10.12 -2.82 12.21
C TYR A 63 -10.22 -2.41 13.67
N ARG A 64 -11.27 -1.66 14.01
CA ARG A 64 -11.64 -1.47 15.41
C ARG A 64 -12.50 -2.63 15.87
N THR A 65 -12.11 -3.25 16.97
CA THR A 65 -12.83 -4.37 17.57
C THR A 65 -13.94 -3.87 18.50
N LYS A 66 -14.79 -4.79 18.96
CA LYS A 66 -15.93 -4.46 19.84
C LYS A 66 -15.50 -3.84 21.16
N ASP A 67 -14.33 -4.19 21.69
CA ASP A 67 -13.75 -3.64 22.91
C ASP A 67 -13.00 -2.32 22.70
N GLY A 68 -12.98 -1.79 21.46
CA GLY A 68 -12.34 -0.54 21.08
C GLY A 68 -10.87 -0.66 20.69
N SER A 69 -10.25 -1.83 20.85
CA SER A 69 -8.87 -2.06 20.37
C SER A 69 -8.78 -2.01 18.84
N ILE A 70 -7.57 -1.81 18.31
CA ILE A 70 -7.33 -1.77 16.86
C ILE A 70 -6.40 -2.92 16.50
N GLN A 71 -6.78 -3.66 15.45
CA GLN A 71 -6.05 -4.82 15.00
C GLN A 71 -5.70 -4.75 13.52
N LEU A 72 -4.50 -5.23 13.18
CA LEU A 72 -4.06 -5.57 11.84
C LEU A 72 -4.11 -7.10 11.69
N PHE A 73 -4.65 -7.59 10.57
CA PHE A 73 -4.71 -9.03 10.33
C PHE A 73 -3.51 -9.48 9.50
N ARG A 74 -2.59 -10.25 10.12
CA ARG A 74 -1.43 -10.88 9.49
C ARG A 74 -0.60 -9.93 8.59
N PRO A 75 -0.18 -8.74 9.08
CA PRO A 75 0.59 -7.78 8.28
C PRO A 75 1.95 -8.33 7.84
N ASP A 76 2.51 -9.31 8.56
CA ASP A 76 3.72 -10.04 8.19
C ASP A 76 3.59 -10.80 6.86
N GLU A 77 2.42 -11.33 6.53
CA GLU A 77 2.20 -11.99 5.24
C GLU A 77 2.15 -11.01 4.07
N ASN A 78 1.64 -9.79 4.31
CA ASN A 78 1.74 -8.70 3.34
C ASN A 78 3.20 -8.28 3.12
N ALA A 79 3.98 -8.16 4.22
CA ALA A 79 5.41 -7.87 4.14
C ALA A 79 6.17 -8.93 3.33
N LYS A 80 5.97 -10.21 3.61
CA LYS A 80 6.59 -11.32 2.86
C LYS A 80 6.17 -11.33 1.39
N ARG A 81 4.91 -10.94 1.06
CA ARG A 81 4.47 -10.83 -0.33
C ARG A 81 5.14 -9.64 -1.02
N LEU A 82 5.31 -8.50 -0.34
CA LEU A 82 6.06 -7.37 -0.86
C LEU A 82 7.52 -7.76 -1.16
N GLN A 83 8.17 -8.54 -0.28
CA GLN A 83 9.53 -9.05 -0.50
C GLN A 83 9.61 -9.92 -1.76
N ARG A 84 8.70 -10.90 -1.91
CA ARG A 84 8.65 -11.72 -3.15
C ARG A 84 8.42 -10.90 -4.41
N THR A 85 7.61 -9.83 -4.31
CA THR A 85 7.40 -8.91 -5.44
C THR A 85 8.64 -8.06 -5.71
N ALA A 86 9.31 -7.58 -4.67
CA ALA A 86 10.56 -6.83 -4.77
C ALA A 86 11.67 -7.67 -5.44
N ASP A 87 11.87 -8.91 -4.98
CA ASP A 87 12.81 -9.86 -5.57
C ASP A 87 12.54 -10.06 -7.09
N ARG A 88 11.26 -10.24 -7.47
CA ARG A 88 10.89 -10.41 -8.90
C ARG A 88 11.24 -9.20 -9.77
N LEU A 89 11.29 -7.99 -9.20
CA LEU A 89 11.62 -6.74 -9.89
C LEU A 89 13.04 -6.22 -9.59
N LEU A 90 13.87 -7.03 -8.94
CA LEU A 90 15.23 -6.67 -8.54
C LEU A 90 15.27 -5.39 -7.69
N MET A 91 14.32 -5.27 -6.77
CA MET A 91 14.23 -4.17 -5.80
C MET A 91 14.70 -4.65 -4.42
N PRO A 92 15.21 -3.76 -3.55
CA PRO A 92 15.60 -4.15 -2.20
C PRO A 92 14.36 -4.57 -1.39
N GLU A 93 14.51 -5.65 -0.63
CA GLU A 93 13.48 -6.09 0.29
C GLU A 93 13.30 -5.09 1.43
N VAL A 94 12.05 -4.78 1.77
CA VAL A 94 11.71 -4.10 3.03
C VAL A 94 11.67 -5.17 4.13
N PRO A 95 12.45 -5.05 5.22
CA PRO A 95 12.42 -6.00 6.33
C PRO A 95 11.00 -6.16 6.90
N VAL A 96 10.62 -7.40 7.26
CA VAL A 96 9.26 -7.70 7.74
C VAL A 96 8.91 -6.90 9.00
N ASP A 97 9.84 -6.79 9.94
CA ASP A 97 9.68 -6.03 11.18
C ASP A 97 9.49 -4.52 10.90
N LYS A 98 10.29 -3.95 9.99
CA LYS A 98 10.15 -2.56 9.53
C LYS A 98 8.78 -2.31 8.89
N PHE A 99 8.32 -3.20 8.01
CA PHE A 99 7.00 -3.09 7.37
C PHE A 99 5.88 -3.12 8.42
N VAL A 100 5.92 -4.08 9.34
CA VAL A 100 4.90 -4.25 10.38
C VAL A 100 4.90 -3.07 11.34
N ASP A 101 6.07 -2.58 11.75
CA ASP A 101 6.18 -1.42 12.62
C ASP A 101 5.68 -0.14 11.92
N ALA A 102 6.06 0.09 10.67
CA ALA A 102 5.54 1.21 9.87
C ALA A 102 4.00 1.21 9.77
N CYS A 103 3.39 0.03 9.54
CA CYS A 103 1.93 -0.11 9.57
C CYS A 103 1.34 0.31 10.92
N LYS A 104 1.94 -0.13 12.04
CA LYS A 104 1.50 0.23 13.39
C LYS A 104 1.64 1.73 13.66
N GLN A 105 2.75 2.34 13.22
CA GLN A 105 2.97 3.79 13.37
C GLN A 105 1.90 4.59 12.62
N VAL A 106 1.62 4.25 11.35
CA VAL A 106 0.58 4.93 10.55
C VAL A 106 -0.80 4.80 11.18
N VAL A 107 -1.15 3.60 11.68
CA VAL A 107 -2.45 3.36 12.34
C VAL A 107 -2.56 4.17 13.63
N ARG A 108 -1.53 4.18 14.48
CA ARG A 108 -1.53 4.94 15.74
C ARG A 108 -1.63 6.44 15.49
N ALA A 109 -0.86 6.96 14.52
CA ALA A 109 -0.86 8.39 14.20
C ALA A 109 -2.19 8.87 13.60
N ASN A 110 -2.99 7.97 13.03
CA ASN A 110 -4.30 8.25 12.43
C ASN A 110 -5.43 7.50 13.15
N GLU A 111 -5.28 7.21 14.44
CA GLU A 111 -6.22 6.37 15.20
C GLU A 111 -7.66 6.88 15.16
N GLU A 112 -7.86 8.20 15.15
CA GLU A 112 -9.17 8.83 15.10
C GLU A 112 -9.94 8.55 13.80
N TYR A 113 -9.21 8.17 12.73
CA TYR A 113 -9.77 7.79 11.42
C TYR A 113 -10.01 6.29 11.28
N VAL A 114 -9.73 5.48 12.29
CA VAL A 114 -10.12 4.07 12.28
C VAL A 114 -11.62 3.98 12.56
N PRO A 115 -12.42 3.49 11.58
CA PRO A 115 -13.88 3.47 11.70
C PRO A 115 -14.37 2.77 12.96
N PRO A 116 -15.50 3.21 13.54
CA PRO A 116 -16.12 2.53 14.67
C PRO A 116 -16.52 1.09 14.35
N TYR A 117 -16.47 0.22 15.37
CA TYR A 117 -16.95 -1.14 15.23
C TYR A 117 -18.43 -1.17 14.83
N GLY A 118 -18.77 -2.05 13.89
CA GLY A 118 -20.16 -2.26 13.44
C GLY A 118 -20.58 -1.44 12.22
N THR A 119 -19.81 -0.43 11.79
CA THR A 119 -20.12 0.38 10.60
C THR A 119 -19.85 -0.33 9.27
N GLY A 120 -19.12 -1.45 9.28
CA GLY A 120 -18.62 -2.12 8.07
C GLY A 120 -17.45 -1.43 7.38
N ALA A 121 -17.14 -0.18 7.74
CA ALA A 121 -15.98 0.53 7.24
C ALA A 121 -14.68 0.08 7.93
N THR A 122 -13.55 0.32 7.29
CA THR A 122 -12.23 -0.07 7.77
C THR A 122 -11.19 1.00 7.42
N LEU A 123 -10.07 1.05 8.13
CA LEU A 123 -8.93 1.86 7.70
C LEU A 123 -8.07 1.03 6.74
N TYR A 124 -8.04 1.42 5.48
CA TYR A 124 -7.21 0.82 4.45
C TYR A 124 -5.80 1.41 4.48
N LEU A 125 -4.77 0.56 4.47
CA LEU A 125 -3.37 0.94 4.34
C LEU A 125 -2.86 0.58 2.95
N ARG A 126 -2.13 1.50 2.32
CA ARG A 126 -1.47 1.31 1.04
C ARG A 126 0.06 1.43 1.20
N PRO A 127 0.77 0.33 1.48
CA PRO A 127 2.21 0.26 1.31
C PRO A 127 2.58 0.34 -0.17
N LEU A 128 3.62 1.13 -0.48
CA LEU A 128 4.15 1.33 -1.82
C LEU A 128 5.68 1.34 -1.76
N LEU A 129 6.32 0.60 -2.64
CA LEU A 129 7.75 0.55 -2.86
C LEU A 129 8.04 0.95 -4.29
N ILE A 130 8.86 1.99 -4.53
CA ILE A 130 9.16 2.53 -5.86
C ILE A 130 10.66 2.76 -6.04
N GLY A 131 11.16 2.48 -7.25
CA GLY A 131 12.48 2.87 -7.69
C GLY A 131 12.52 4.35 -8.08
N VAL A 132 13.48 5.08 -7.53
CA VAL A 132 13.63 6.52 -7.74
C VAL A 132 15.08 6.85 -8.17
N GLY A 133 15.39 8.14 -8.32
CA GLY A 133 16.71 8.60 -8.76
C GLY A 133 16.71 9.01 -10.24
N ASP A 134 17.86 9.44 -10.73
CA ASP A 134 18.06 10.02 -12.07
C ASP A 134 18.51 8.95 -13.07
N ILE A 135 17.61 8.02 -13.40
CA ILE A 135 17.95 6.83 -14.19
C ILE A 135 17.00 6.68 -15.38
N ILE A 136 17.52 6.80 -16.58
CA ILE A 136 16.83 6.49 -17.85
C ILE A 136 17.28 5.16 -18.45
N GLY A 137 18.39 4.59 -18.00
CA GLY A 137 18.84 3.28 -18.44
C GLY A 137 17.93 2.14 -17.97
N VAL A 138 17.84 1.06 -18.75
CA VAL A 138 17.04 -0.13 -18.40
C VAL A 138 17.85 -1.01 -17.43
N HIS A 139 17.88 -0.64 -16.19
CA HIS A 139 18.46 -1.38 -15.06
C HIS A 139 17.72 -1.03 -13.76
N PRO A 140 17.87 -1.83 -12.69
CA PRO A 140 17.27 -1.51 -11.40
C PRO A 140 17.75 -0.15 -10.87
N ALA A 141 16.88 0.54 -10.14
CA ALA A 141 17.26 1.78 -9.45
C ALA A 141 18.31 1.55 -8.37
N ASP A 142 19.07 2.60 -8.07
CA ASP A 142 20.03 2.60 -6.94
C ASP A 142 19.40 3.12 -5.64
N GLU A 143 18.33 3.90 -5.79
CA GLU A 143 17.60 4.51 -4.68
C GLU A 143 16.11 4.11 -4.73
N TYR A 144 15.48 3.93 -3.56
CA TYR A 144 14.07 3.54 -3.46
C TYR A 144 13.37 4.29 -2.33
N ILE A 145 12.06 4.45 -2.49
CA ILE A 145 11.16 4.95 -1.44
C ILE A 145 10.20 3.84 -1.05
N PHE A 146 10.10 3.59 0.25
CA PHE A 146 9.02 2.83 0.86
C PHE A 146 8.11 3.76 1.64
N THR A 147 6.83 3.80 1.29
CA THR A 147 5.85 4.68 1.96
C THR A 147 4.57 3.92 2.27
N ILE A 148 3.89 4.33 3.34
CA ILE A 148 2.56 3.82 3.70
C ILE A 148 1.66 5.01 3.98
N PHE A 149 0.57 5.15 3.22
CA PHE A 149 -0.54 6.01 3.61
C PHE A 149 -1.78 5.18 3.98
N ALA A 150 -2.70 5.81 4.68
CA ALA A 150 -3.96 5.17 5.05
C ALA A 150 -5.15 6.07 4.70
N MET A 151 -6.33 5.45 4.54
CA MET A 151 -7.59 6.16 4.37
C MET A 151 -8.76 5.29 4.85
N PRO A 152 -9.80 5.84 5.47
CA PRO A 152 -11.00 5.09 5.78
C PRO A 152 -11.77 4.76 4.50
N VAL A 153 -12.23 3.52 4.41
CA VAL A 153 -12.97 3.01 3.25
C VAL A 153 -14.20 2.24 3.70
N GLY A 154 -15.26 2.31 2.90
CA GLY A 154 -16.44 1.48 3.05
C GLY A 154 -16.28 0.09 2.43
N ASN A 155 -17.38 -0.63 2.33
CA ASN A 155 -17.43 -1.91 1.61
C ASN A 155 -17.17 -1.69 0.12
N TYR A 156 -16.30 -2.53 -0.47
CA TYR A 156 -16.00 -2.47 -1.89
C TYR A 156 -17.25 -2.72 -2.74
N PHE A 157 -18.08 -3.69 -2.35
CA PHE A 157 -19.38 -3.94 -2.97
C PHE A 157 -20.49 -3.36 -2.07
N LYS A 158 -21.23 -2.37 -2.58
CA LYS A 158 -22.31 -1.71 -1.83
C LYS A 158 -23.44 -2.63 -1.39
N GLY A 159 -23.64 -3.76 -2.08
CA GLY A 159 -24.65 -4.77 -1.76
C GLY A 159 -24.21 -5.79 -0.69
N GLY A 160 -23.02 -5.68 -0.12
CA GLY A 160 -22.46 -6.70 0.76
C GLY A 160 -22.10 -7.99 0.02
N LEU A 161 -22.39 -9.13 0.62
CA LEU A 161 -22.08 -10.46 0.06
C LEU A 161 -23.19 -10.91 -0.93
N VAL A 162 -23.13 -10.36 -2.14
CA VAL A 162 -24.08 -10.66 -3.22
C VAL A 162 -23.37 -11.26 -4.43
N PRO A 163 -24.04 -12.13 -5.20
CA PRO A 163 -23.50 -12.64 -6.47
C PRO A 163 -23.16 -11.50 -7.43
N THR A 164 -22.03 -11.59 -8.09
CA THR A 164 -21.54 -10.62 -9.07
C THR A 164 -21.35 -11.31 -10.42
N ASN A 165 -21.69 -10.65 -11.50
CA ASN A 165 -21.46 -11.15 -12.84
C ASN A 165 -20.00 -10.90 -13.24
N PHE A 166 -19.37 -11.92 -13.84
CA PHE A 166 -18.03 -11.83 -14.42
C PHE A 166 -18.10 -12.19 -15.91
N LEU A 167 -17.41 -11.40 -16.72
CA LEU A 167 -17.17 -11.73 -18.12
C LEU A 167 -15.86 -12.52 -18.21
N ILE A 168 -15.91 -13.68 -18.85
CA ILE A 168 -14.71 -14.40 -19.24
C ILE A 168 -14.17 -13.72 -20.49
N GLN A 169 -12.91 -13.25 -20.41
CA GLN A 169 -12.21 -12.59 -21.51
C GLN A 169 -11.10 -13.52 -22.00
N ASP A 170 -11.11 -13.83 -23.30
CA ASP A 170 -10.18 -14.76 -23.97
C ASP A 170 -9.33 -14.10 -25.08
N GLU A 171 -9.54 -12.80 -25.35
CA GLU A 171 -8.75 -12.04 -26.33
C GLU A 171 -7.54 -11.34 -25.73
N TYR A 172 -7.61 -10.98 -24.42
CA TYR A 172 -6.57 -10.18 -23.74
C TYR A 172 -6.19 -10.82 -22.42
N ASP A 173 -4.89 -10.96 -22.18
CA ASP A 173 -4.33 -11.43 -20.92
C ASP A 173 -3.96 -10.26 -20.01
N ARG A 174 -4.37 -10.34 -18.75
CA ARG A 174 -3.91 -9.39 -17.72
C ARG A 174 -2.39 -9.49 -17.49
N ALA A 175 -1.84 -10.69 -17.56
CA ALA A 175 -0.42 -10.96 -17.38
C ALA A 175 0.00 -12.14 -18.26
N ALA A 176 1.08 -11.98 -19.01
CA ALA A 176 1.60 -13.03 -19.88
C ALA A 176 2.08 -14.25 -19.07
N PRO A 177 2.03 -15.46 -19.66
CA PRO A 177 2.70 -16.63 -19.10
C PRO A 177 4.19 -16.34 -18.81
N HIS A 178 4.69 -16.77 -17.65
CA HIS A 178 6.05 -16.51 -17.17
C HIS A 178 6.40 -15.02 -16.95
N GLY A 179 5.41 -14.11 -17.06
CA GLY A 179 5.56 -12.69 -16.79
C GLY A 179 5.49 -12.35 -15.31
N THR A 180 4.86 -11.21 -14.99
CA THR A 180 4.78 -10.65 -13.62
C THR A 180 3.47 -10.95 -12.89
N GLY A 181 2.63 -11.87 -13.40
CA GLY A 181 1.28 -12.12 -12.86
C GLY A 181 1.23 -12.52 -11.39
N ALA A 182 2.30 -13.16 -10.86
CA ALA A 182 2.42 -13.53 -9.45
C ALA A 182 2.99 -12.40 -8.56
N ALA A 183 3.47 -11.31 -9.16
CA ALA A 183 3.98 -10.14 -8.46
C ALA A 183 2.87 -9.08 -8.28
N LYS A 184 2.88 -8.37 -7.16
CA LYS A 184 1.88 -7.32 -6.92
C LYS A 184 2.39 -5.96 -7.39
N VAL A 185 2.31 -5.75 -8.71
CA VAL A 185 2.84 -4.59 -9.43
C VAL A 185 1.75 -3.87 -10.22
N GLY A 186 1.90 -2.57 -10.44
CA GLY A 186 0.92 -1.74 -11.14
C GLY A 186 0.64 -2.22 -12.56
N GLY A 187 1.63 -2.73 -13.27
CA GLY A 187 1.49 -3.25 -14.63
C GLY A 187 0.52 -4.44 -14.80
N ASN A 188 0.09 -5.06 -13.70
CA ASN A 188 -0.91 -6.14 -13.74
C ASN A 188 -2.36 -5.64 -13.60
N TYR A 189 -2.62 -4.31 -13.59
CA TYR A 189 -3.95 -3.73 -13.32
C TYR A 189 -4.47 -2.88 -14.47
#